data_0807fe2a60effdcdcc6747c1c4fea922
#
_entry.id   0807fe2a60effdcdcc6747c1c4fea922
#
_cell.length_a   1.000
_cell.length_b   1.000
_cell.length_c   1.000
_cell.angle_alpha   90.00
_cell.angle_beta   90.00
_cell.angle_gamma   90.00
#
_symmetry.space_group_name_H-M   'P 1'
#
loop_
_entity.id
_entity.type
_entity.pdbx_description
1 polymer ?
#
loop_
_entity_poly.entity_id
_entity_poly.type
_entity_poly.pdbx_seq_one_letter_code
_entity_poly.pdbx_strand_id
1 'polypeptide(L)'
;MSLPRRSFLVLMLLLVAVSVPFYFWFSSGSREADRQQRLIISSVRSDALQAADSVARRLAARLQSIRAQESQRPYFHYQNLFHDPRGASQGLAVAPSPLAGGPSDPLIAAHFQIDQRARVTLPTLNEDLAELNAPDATRQRALRDAIAAAAPEALRVTRPALASIESKQTNVLRLEPQAFAQNVQSNIVYSELKGQARSKANIPPKSAPDVEIITGDFFWTTLAVAGTPTLAALRPVVTPTGSFVQGFVVSPNALADSLGPAAGTLRLRPGGSPSSRLVPIADTGWGVAINESAATRRASARAELIEKSFRLTFYAGVAAAALALAAVAILIWRTEKLARERAQFASAAAHELRTPLAGLRLYGDMLANDLGDRARSKMYAQQVAQEADRLGRVVSNMLEFTRLERGSLTIRPERGDLAGSVRDCVEQLRPALEAAGCTIRFSSEENLPAVSFDRDALHHIVQNLVDNAERYSRASQERTIEIAVTKMNGGAAVIVSDRGVGIDAKVARHLFVPFERGARQSAPAGLGLGLVLVKALVKAHGGELSWSSRLGGGTTFSVVLPAV
;
A
#
# COMPACT_ATOMS: atom_id res chain seq x y z
N MET A 1 33.94 -13.77 -11.57
CA MET A 1 33.18 -14.67 -12.48
C MET A 1 32.71 -13.84 -13.67
N SER A 2 33.40 -13.88 -14.80
CA SER A 2 33.03 -13.11 -16.01
C SER A 2 32.03 -13.96 -16.82
N LEU A 3 30.84 -13.42 -17.02
CA LEU A 3 29.91 -13.95 -18.01
C LEU A 3 30.55 -13.91 -19.40
N PRO A 4 30.36 -14.93 -20.26
CA PRO A 4 30.83 -14.88 -21.63
C PRO A 4 30.21 -13.69 -22.36
N ARG A 5 30.96 -13.03 -23.22
CA ARG A 5 30.56 -11.82 -23.96
C ARG A 5 29.17 -11.91 -24.59
N ARG A 6 28.78 -13.10 -25.08
CA ARG A 6 27.46 -13.33 -25.72
C ARG A 6 26.31 -13.22 -24.72
N SER A 7 26.44 -13.83 -23.55
CA SER A 7 25.40 -13.79 -22.49
C SER A 7 25.28 -12.42 -21.88
N PHE A 8 26.38 -11.67 -21.76
CA PHE A 8 26.38 -10.28 -21.33
C PHE A 8 25.62 -9.39 -22.33
N LEU A 9 25.86 -9.55 -23.64
CA LEU A 9 25.14 -8.80 -24.67
C LEU A 9 23.64 -9.10 -24.69
N VAL A 10 23.24 -10.36 -24.51
CA VAL A 10 21.82 -10.74 -24.41
C VAL A 10 21.17 -10.09 -23.18
N LEU A 11 21.85 -10.10 -22.02
CA LEU A 11 21.34 -9.49 -20.82
C LEU A 11 21.19 -7.96 -20.94
N MET A 12 22.14 -7.30 -21.60
CA MET A 12 22.11 -5.87 -21.89
C MET A 12 20.97 -5.50 -22.85
N LEU A 13 20.76 -6.30 -23.89
CA LEU A 13 19.65 -6.14 -24.82
C LEU A 13 18.28 -6.29 -24.14
N LEU A 14 18.15 -7.30 -23.28
CA LEU A 14 16.94 -7.50 -22.47
C LEU A 14 16.68 -6.33 -21.50
N LEU A 15 17.74 -5.80 -20.88
CA LEU A 15 17.63 -4.65 -20.00
C LEU A 15 17.14 -3.41 -20.75
N VAL A 16 17.66 -3.14 -21.94
CA VAL A 16 17.19 -2.03 -22.80
C VAL A 16 15.76 -2.27 -23.26
N ALA A 17 15.43 -3.50 -23.71
CA ALA A 17 14.09 -3.86 -24.14
C ALA A 17 13.02 -3.71 -23.07
N VAL A 18 13.39 -3.85 -21.79
CA VAL A 18 12.49 -3.63 -20.66
C VAL A 18 12.48 -2.16 -20.23
N SER A 19 13.64 -1.49 -20.15
CA SER A 19 13.72 -0.12 -19.63
C SER A 19 13.05 0.91 -20.53
N VAL A 20 13.08 0.74 -21.86
CA VAL A 20 12.46 1.68 -22.80
C VAL A 20 10.93 1.72 -22.66
N PRO A 21 10.18 0.61 -22.68
CA PRO A 21 8.73 0.62 -22.40
C PRO A 21 8.38 1.17 -21.01
N PHE A 22 9.17 0.86 -19.97
CA PHE A 22 8.97 1.40 -18.64
C PHE A 22 9.14 2.92 -18.57
N TYR A 23 10.13 3.48 -19.28
CA TYR A 23 10.30 4.93 -19.39
C TYR A 23 9.09 5.57 -20.08
N PHE A 24 8.60 5.03 -21.19
CA PHE A 24 7.41 5.52 -21.88
C PHE A 24 6.16 5.40 -21.01
N TRP A 25 5.99 4.28 -20.29
CA TRP A 25 4.88 4.08 -19.36
C TRP A 25 4.91 5.10 -18.23
N PHE A 26 6.08 5.34 -17.63
CA PHE A 26 6.23 6.37 -16.59
C PHE A 26 5.92 7.77 -17.12
N SER A 27 6.49 8.15 -18.25
CA SER A 27 6.31 9.49 -18.81
C SER A 27 4.87 9.74 -19.31
N SER A 28 4.19 8.71 -19.79
CA SER A 28 2.79 8.78 -20.20
C SER A 28 1.87 8.81 -18.98
N GLY A 29 2.09 7.94 -18.01
CA GLY A 29 1.29 7.86 -16.80
C GLY A 29 1.40 9.09 -15.91
N SER A 30 2.59 9.68 -15.78
CA SER A 30 2.75 10.94 -15.04
C SER A 30 2.01 12.10 -15.70
N ARG A 31 2.08 12.23 -17.03
CA ARG A 31 1.31 13.23 -17.79
C ARG A 31 -0.19 13.05 -17.65
N GLU A 32 -0.67 11.81 -17.66
CA GLU A 32 -2.10 11.52 -17.47
C GLU A 32 -2.54 11.81 -16.03
N ALA A 33 -1.73 11.48 -15.02
CA ALA A 33 -2.00 11.83 -13.63
C ALA A 33 -2.11 13.35 -13.44
N ASP A 34 -1.18 14.14 -14.03
CA ASP A 34 -1.22 15.60 -14.00
C ASP A 34 -2.46 16.16 -14.71
N ARG A 35 -2.87 15.54 -15.81
CA ARG A 35 -4.09 15.92 -16.54
C ARG A 35 -5.33 15.67 -15.70
N GLN A 36 -5.44 14.49 -15.11
CA GLN A 36 -6.56 14.12 -14.23
C GLN A 36 -6.62 15.00 -13.00
N GLN A 37 -5.48 15.36 -12.41
CA GLN A 37 -5.42 16.31 -11.30
C GLN A 37 -6.01 17.67 -11.68
N ARG A 38 -5.64 18.23 -12.83
CA ARG A 38 -6.21 19.49 -13.34
C ARG A 38 -7.72 19.38 -13.59
N LEU A 39 -8.17 18.28 -14.14
CA LEU A 39 -9.61 18.01 -14.35
C LEU A 39 -10.38 17.93 -13.04
N ILE A 40 -9.84 17.25 -12.02
CA ILE A 40 -10.47 17.17 -10.69
C ILE A 40 -10.56 18.55 -10.04
N ILE A 41 -9.49 19.36 -10.10
CA ILE A 41 -9.52 20.71 -9.53
C ILE A 41 -10.57 21.57 -10.25
N SER A 42 -10.65 21.50 -11.58
CA SER A 42 -11.63 22.26 -12.37
C SER A 42 -13.06 21.77 -12.11
N SER A 43 -13.30 20.47 -12.01
CA SER A 43 -14.64 19.92 -11.73
C SER A 43 -15.12 20.29 -10.34
N VAL A 44 -14.27 20.14 -9.31
CA VAL A 44 -14.63 20.53 -7.93
C VAL A 44 -14.98 22.02 -7.85
N ARG A 45 -14.27 22.86 -8.60
CA ARG A 45 -14.60 24.30 -8.68
C ARG A 45 -15.92 24.56 -9.41
N SER A 46 -16.18 23.87 -10.50
CA SER A 46 -17.45 23.94 -11.23
C SER A 46 -18.63 23.49 -10.37
N ASP A 47 -18.48 22.34 -9.71
CA ASP A 47 -19.51 21.77 -8.82
C ASP A 47 -19.80 22.73 -7.65
N ALA A 48 -18.77 23.33 -7.08
CA ALA A 48 -18.91 24.33 -6.01
C ALA A 48 -19.65 25.59 -6.47
N LEU A 49 -19.40 26.06 -7.71
CA LEU A 49 -20.12 27.19 -8.29
C LEU A 49 -21.60 26.86 -8.55
N GLN A 50 -21.90 25.70 -9.10
CA GLN A 50 -23.27 25.24 -9.30
C GLN A 50 -24.02 25.05 -7.97
N ALA A 51 -23.35 24.50 -6.96
CA ALA A 51 -23.91 24.39 -5.62
C ALA A 51 -24.17 25.79 -5.01
N ALA A 52 -23.24 26.74 -5.16
CA ALA A 52 -23.42 28.10 -4.69
C ALA A 52 -24.60 28.80 -5.36
N ASP A 53 -24.76 28.65 -6.68
CA ASP A 53 -25.86 29.22 -7.43
C ASP A 53 -27.20 28.61 -7.01
N SER A 54 -27.29 27.29 -6.86
CA SER A 54 -28.51 26.62 -6.39
C SER A 54 -28.91 27.05 -4.98
N VAL A 55 -27.94 27.20 -4.08
CA VAL A 55 -28.16 27.68 -2.71
C VAL A 55 -28.59 29.13 -2.71
N ALA A 56 -27.93 29.99 -3.49
CA ALA A 56 -28.27 31.41 -3.60
C ALA A 56 -29.71 31.60 -4.11
N ARG A 57 -30.12 30.85 -5.13
CA ARG A 57 -31.51 30.89 -5.64
C ARG A 57 -32.55 30.43 -4.61
N ARG A 58 -32.28 29.34 -3.90
CA ARG A 58 -33.19 28.85 -2.85
C ARG A 58 -33.33 29.85 -1.70
N LEU A 59 -32.21 30.44 -1.27
CA LEU A 59 -32.22 31.46 -0.22
C LEU A 59 -32.91 32.73 -0.68
N ALA A 60 -32.68 33.18 -1.91
CA ALA A 60 -33.36 34.33 -2.47
C ALA A 60 -34.89 34.13 -2.48
N ALA A 61 -35.36 33.01 -2.98
CA ALA A 61 -36.78 32.69 -2.97
C ALA A 61 -37.38 32.62 -1.55
N ARG A 62 -36.66 32.01 -0.60
CA ARG A 62 -37.11 31.91 0.81
C ARG A 62 -37.16 33.27 1.49
N LEU A 63 -36.12 34.10 1.37
CA LEU A 63 -36.06 35.44 1.93
C LEU A 63 -37.11 36.36 1.30
N GLN A 64 -37.36 36.23 0.00
CA GLN A 64 -38.42 36.95 -0.67
C GLN A 64 -39.80 36.53 -0.16
N SER A 65 -40.05 35.26 0.08
CA SER A 65 -41.28 34.77 0.68
C SER A 65 -41.50 35.33 2.09
N ILE A 66 -40.47 35.33 2.92
CA ILE A 66 -40.50 35.94 4.27
C ILE A 66 -40.81 37.45 4.17
N ARG A 67 -40.11 38.20 3.30
CA ARG A 67 -40.34 39.60 3.10
C ARG A 67 -41.79 39.89 2.66
N ALA A 68 -42.31 39.12 1.73
CA ALA A 68 -43.70 39.27 1.26
C ALA A 68 -44.72 39.00 2.39
N GLN A 69 -44.51 37.98 3.19
CA GLN A 69 -45.36 37.66 4.34
C GLN A 69 -45.33 38.77 5.40
N GLU A 70 -44.12 39.26 5.76
CA GLU A 70 -43.97 40.34 6.72
C GLU A 70 -44.47 41.71 6.21
N SER A 71 -44.43 41.93 4.89
CA SER A 71 -45.01 43.14 4.28
C SER A 71 -46.53 43.25 4.48
N GLN A 72 -47.24 42.14 4.54
CA GLN A 72 -48.68 42.10 4.81
C GLN A 72 -49.04 42.31 6.29
N ARG A 73 -48.05 42.27 7.18
CA ARG A 73 -48.25 42.38 8.61
C ARG A 73 -48.56 43.81 9.01
N PRO A 74 -49.67 44.10 9.72
CA PRO A 74 -50.01 45.41 10.22
C PRO A 74 -48.90 45.99 11.14
N TYR A 75 -48.71 47.30 11.09
CA TYR A 75 -47.67 47.97 11.87
C TYR A 75 -47.79 47.74 13.38
N PHE A 76 -49.01 47.66 13.91
CA PHE A 76 -49.31 47.51 15.34
C PHE A 76 -48.95 46.11 15.87
N HIS A 77 -48.71 45.11 15.03
CA HIS A 77 -48.21 43.78 15.46
C HIS A 77 -46.75 43.85 15.98
N TYR A 78 -46.00 44.90 15.65
CA TYR A 78 -44.62 45.08 16.14
C TYR A 78 -44.55 45.62 17.57
N GLN A 79 -45.70 45.79 18.24
CA GLN A 79 -45.82 46.07 19.66
C GLN A 79 -46.10 44.77 20.44
N ASN A 80 -45.86 44.75 21.77
CA ASN A 80 -46.16 43.57 22.60
C ASN A 80 -47.66 43.37 22.76
N LEU A 81 -48.41 44.48 22.98
CA LEU A 81 -49.84 44.52 23.05
C LEU A 81 -50.40 45.33 21.87
N PHE A 82 -51.54 44.90 21.33
CA PHE A 82 -52.20 45.66 20.25
C PHE A 82 -53.70 45.64 20.38
N HIS A 83 -54.37 46.62 19.81
CA HIS A 83 -55.80 46.64 19.55
C HIS A 83 -56.02 46.34 18.05
N ASP A 84 -56.79 45.31 17.73
CA ASP A 84 -57.21 45.03 16.34
C ASP A 84 -58.47 45.82 15.98
N PRO A 85 -58.34 46.83 15.15
CA PRO A 85 -59.48 47.67 14.77
C PRO A 85 -60.57 46.90 13.98
N ARG A 86 -60.25 45.71 13.47
CA ARG A 86 -61.19 44.83 12.76
C ARG A 86 -61.98 43.92 13.70
N GLY A 87 -61.49 43.71 14.92
CA GLY A 87 -62.08 42.80 15.92
C GLY A 87 -62.98 43.46 16.95
N ALA A 88 -63.30 44.73 16.82
CA ALA A 88 -64.04 45.56 17.79
C ALA A 88 -65.44 45.02 18.20
N SER A 89 -65.95 43.97 17.53
CA SER A 89 -67.19 43.31 17.89
C SER A 89 -67.07 42.26 19.03
N GLN A 90 -65.88 41.90 19.47
CA GLN A 90 -65.65 40.82 20.45
C GLN A 90 -65.27 41.29 21.86
N GLY A 91 -65.34 42.54 22.19
CA GLY A 91 -65.24 43.03 23.57
C GLY A 91 -63.86 43.11 24.21
N LEU A 92 -62.81 42.62 23.58
CA LEU A 92 -61.42 42.76 24.05
C LEU A 92 -60.76 43.99 23.43
N ALA A 93 -60.48 45.02 24.23
CA ALA A 93 -59.88 46.23 23.71
C ALA A 93 -58.42 46.11 23.34
N VAL A 94 -57.66 45.23 24.01
CA VAL A 94 -56.23 45.00 23.76
C VAL A 94 -55.84 43.55 24.05
N ALA A 95 -55.07 42.95 23.19
CA ALA A 95 -54.58 41.57 23.28
C ALA A 95 -53.05 41.48 23.01
N PRO A 96 -52.38 40.41 23.48
CA PRO A 96 -50.99 40.15 23.09
C PRO A 96 -50.83 40.02 21.56
N SER A 97 -49.77 40.60 21.07
CA SER A 97 -49.44 40.55 19.61
C SER A 97 -49.15 39.11 19.18
N PRO A 98 -49.50 38.77 17.93
CA PRO A 98 -49.02 37.52 17.33
C PRO A 98 -47.51 37.33 17.37
N LEU A 99 -46.75 38.41 17.51
CA LEU A 99 -45.28 38.40 17.65
C LEU A 99 -44.78 38.36 19.09
N ALA A 100 -45.68 38.48 20.10
CA ALA A 100 -45.30 38.45 21.51
C ALA A 100 -44.69 37.09 21.95
N GLY A 101 -45.14 35.99 21.33
CA GLY A 101 -44.56 34.66 21.54
C GLY A 101 -43.24 34.41 20.81
N GLY A 102 -42.76 35.36 20.01
CA GLY A 102 -41.55 35.22 19.18
C GLY A 102 -41.84 34.96 17.69
N PRO A 103 -40.79 34.92 16.88
CA PRO A 103 -40.90 34.64 15.45
C PRO A 103 -41.41 33.23 15.19
N SER A 104 -42.35 33.05 14.26
CA SER A 104 -42.82 31.74 13.80
C SER A 104 -41.90 31.09 12.78
N ASP A 105 -41.09 31.87 12.09
CA ASP A 105 -40.13 31.38 11.10
C ASP A 105 -38.73 31.27 11.73
N PRO A 106 -38.07 30.10 11.70
CA PRO A 106 -36.75 29.91 12.31
C PRO A 106 -35.64 30.77 11.69
N LEU A 107 -35.83 31.29 10.48
CA LEU A 107 -34.91 32.21 9.84
C LEU A 107 -34.96 33.62 10.46
N ILE A 108 -36.02 33.97 11.18
CA ILE A 108 -36.13 35.26 11.85
C ILE A 108 -35.64 35.10 13.29
N ALA A 109 -34.64 35.89 13.69
CA ALA A 109 -34.14 35.90 15.08
C ALA A 109 -35.01 36.78 16.00
N ALA A 110 -35.43 37.93 15.52
CA ALA A 110 -36.35 38.84 16.23
C ALA A 110 -37.00 39.83 15.28
N HIS A 111 -38.19 40.27 15.67
CA HIS A 111 -38.84 41.47 15.15
C HIS A 111 -38.55 42.64 16.10
N PHE A 112 -38.42 43.85 15.57
CA PHE A 112 -38.11 45.04 16.36
C PHE A 112 -38.70 46.31 15.75
N GLN A 113 -38.81 47.33 16.63
CA GLN A 113 -39.18 48.67 16.25
C GLN A 113 -38.17 49.64 16.85
N ILE A 114 -37.76 50.68 16.09
CA ILE A 114 -36.82 51.72 16.51
C ILE A 114 -37.53 53.07 16.42
N ASP A 115 -37.58 53.82 17.50
CA ASP A 115 -38.12 55.16 17.51
C ASP A 115 -37.10 56.22 17.06
N GLN A 116 -37.53 57.48 16.92
CA GLN A 116 -36.66 58.60 16.50
C GLN A 116 -35.50 58.88 17.48
N ARG A 117 -35.62 58.40 18.73
CA ARG A 117 -34.58 58.54 19.77
C ARG A 117 -33.65 57.32 19.82
N ALA A 118 -33.72 56.48 18.80
CA ALA A 118 -32.97 55.22 18.70
C ALA A 118 -33.31 54.18 19.79
N ARG A 119 -34.43 54.30 20.48
CA ARG A 119 -34.89 53.28 21.42
C ARG A 119 -35.45 52.09 20.65
N VAL A 120 -35.01 50.91 21.01
CA VAL A 120 -35.44 49.64 20.38
C VAL A 120 -36.45 48.94 21.32
N THR A 121 -37.56 48.54 20.74
CA THR A 121 -38.56 47.68 21.38
C THR A 121 -38.75 46.39 20.60
N LEU A 122 -38.98 45.31 21.32
CA LEU A 122 -39.27 44.00 20.75
C LEU A 122 -40.70 43.58 21.15
N PRO A 123 -41.51 43.01 20.24
CA PRO A 123 -42.84 42.51 20.59
C PRO A 123 -42.80 41.44 21.67
N THR A 124 -41.70 40.72 21.81
CA THR A 124 -41.48 39.66 22.82
C THR A 124 -41.19 40.18 24.23
N LEU A 125 -40.98 41.49 24.39
CA LEU A 125 -40.67 42.14 25.65
C LEU A 125 -41.67 43.25 25.96
N ASN A 126 -42.15 43.28 27.20
CA ASN A 126 -42.90 44.37 27.74
C ASN A 126 -42.20 44.87 29.01
N GLU A 127 -41.73 46.12 29.00
CA GLU A 127 -40.98 46.70 30.13
C GLU A 127 -41.89 47.04 31.31
N ASP A 128 -43.14 47.37 31.05
CA ASP A 128 -44.12 47.78 32.06
C ASP A 128 -44.84 46.56 32.70
N LEU A 129 -45.05 45.52 31.93
CA LEU A 129 -45.83 44.34 32.30
C LEU A 129 -45.00 43.05 32.09
N ALA A 130 -44.21 42.71 33.12
CA ALA A 130 -43.24 41.61 33.03
C ALA A 130 -43.89 40.24 32.78
N GLU A 131 -45.17 40.04 33.15
CA GLU A 131 -45.94 38.83 32.91
C GLU A 131 -46.23 38.57 31.42
N LEU A 132 -46.09 39.58 30.59
CA LEU A 132 -46.30 39.47 29.11
C LEU A 132 -45.01 39.19 28.35
N ASN A 133 -43.91 38.99 29.02
CA ASN A 133 -42.65 38.67 28.36
C ASN A 133 -42.64 37.21 27.88
N ALA A 134 -41.98 36.99 26.76
CA ALA A 134 -41.72 35.64 26.28
C ALA A 134 -40.88 34.80 27.27
N PRO A 135 -40.97 33.46 27.27
CA PRO A 135 -40.27 32.61 28.22
C PRO A 135 -38.75 32.80 28.24
N ASP A 136 -38.12 33.20 27.12
CA ASP A 136 -36.69 33.45 26.99
C ASP A 136 -36.30 34.94 27.11
N ALA A 137 -37.02 35.71 27.97
CA ALA A 137 -36.87 37.15 28.10
C ALA A 137 -35.41 37.63 28.29
N THR A 138 -34.54 36.85 28.96
CA THR A 138 -33.13 37.19 29.11
C THR A 138 -32.40 37.24 27.78
N ARG A 139 -32.62 36.24 26.93
CA ARG A 139 -32.05 36.19 25.58
C ARG A 139 -32.61 37.31 24.69
N GLN A 140 -33.91 37.59 24.83
CA GLN A 140 -34.57 38.66 24.10
C GLN A 140 -34.02 40.04 24.48
N ARG A 141 -33.74 40.29 25.77
CA ARG A 141 -33.09 41.53 26.23
C ARG A 141 -31.70 41.68 25.64
N ALA A 142 -30.86 40.63 25.67
CA ALA A 142 -29.53 40.67 25.06
C ALA A 142 -29.60 40.98 23.57
N LEU A 143 -30.57 40.40 22.85
CA LEU A 143 -30.77 40.65 21.43
C LEU A 143 -31.27 42.08 21.18
N ARG A 144 -32.20 42.63 22.00
CA ARG A 144 -32.62 44.02 21.96
C ARG A 144 -31.43 44.95 22.12
N ASP A 145 -30.56 44.73 23.10
CA ASP A 145 -29.41 45.56 23.37
C ASP A 145 -28.39 45.52 22.21
N ALA A 146 -28.22 44.34 21.62
CA ALA A 146 -27.39 44.19 20.42
C ALA A 146 -27.96 44.94 19.20
N ILE A 147 -29.28 44.92 19.01
CA ILE A 147 -29.96 45.70 17.95
C ILE A 147 -29.90 47.19 18.28
N ALA A 148 -30.02 47.58 19.56
CA ALA A 148 -29.92 48.97 19.97
C ALA A 148 -28.57 49.61 19.65
N ALA A 149 -27.49 48.87 19.73
CA ALA A 149 -26.18 49.31 19.30
C ALA A 149 -26.13 49.63 17.77
N ALA A 150 -26.94 48.96 16.96
CA ALA A 150 -27.05 49.16 15.51
C ALA A 150 -28.17 50.16 15.10
N ALA A 151 -28.97 50.62 16.06
CA ALA A 151 -30.13 51.51 15.80
C ALA A 151 -29.77 52.83 15.08
N PRO A 152 -28.65 53.51 15.41
CA PRO A 152 -28.27 54.72 14.65
C PRO A 152 -27.99 54.46 13.18
N GLU A 153 -27.41 53.31 12.85
CA GLU A 153 -27.16 52.89 11.48
C GLU A 153 -28.48 52.56 10.74
N ALA A 154 -29.36 51.82 11.42
CA ALA A 154 -30.67 51.49 10.88
C ALA A 154 -31.50 52.73 10.52
N LEU A 155 -31.53 53.73 11.43
CA LEU A 155 -32.17 55.01 11.18
C LEU A 155 -31.54 55.76 10.01
N ARG A 156 -30.22 55.79 9.91
CA ARG A 156 -29.50 56.45 8.80
C ARG A 156 -29.85 55.84 7.46
N VAL A 157 -29.83 54.52 7.36
CA VAL A 157 -30.12 53.78 6.11
C VAL A 157 -31.59 53.91 5.69
N THR A 158 -32.49 54.12 6.65
CA THR A 158 -33.94 54.23 6.41
C THR A 158 -34.35 55.68 6.02
N ARG A 159 -33.53 56.70 6.29
CA ARG A 159 -33.86 58.11 5.96
C ARG A 159 -34.30 58.37 4.52
N PRO A 160 -33.63 57.85 3.47
CA PRO A 160 -34.07 58.07 2.09
C PRO A 160 -35.44 57.46 1.82
N ALA A 161 -35.73 56.30 2.40
CA ALA A 161 -37.04 55.65 2.28
C ALA A 161 -38.14 56.46 3.00
N LEU A 162 -37.86 57.02 4.19
CA LEU A 162 -38.77 57.93 4.89
C LEU A 162 -39.15 59.15 4.03
N ALA A 163 -38.16 59.84 3.46
CA ALA A 163 -38.41 60.99 2.59
C ALA A 163 -39.21 60.63 1.33
N SER A 164 -38.99 59.43 0.77
CA SER A 164 -39.73 58.93 -0.40
C SER A 164 -41.20 58.58 -0.10
N ILE A 165 -41.50 58.12 1.12
CA ILE A 165 -42.85 57.73 1.52
C ILE A 165 -43.73 58.97 1.73
N GLU A 166 -43.19 60.01 2.36
CA GLU A 166 -43.91 61.28 2.55
C GLU A 166 -44.35 61.89 1.22
N SER A 167 -43.63 61.60 0.12
CA SER A 167 -43.93 62.11 -1.20
C SER A 167 -44.86 61.22 -2.06
N LYS A 168 -44.94 59.89 -1.81
CA LYS A 168 -45.61 58.95 -2.72
C LYS A 168 -46.91 58.32 -2.20
N GLN A 169 -47.30 58.53 -0.92
CA GLN A 169 -48.54 58.02 -0.30
C GLN A 169 -48.87 56.53 -0.63
N THR A 170 -47.89 55.70 -0.71
CA THR A 170 -48.05 54.22 -0.95
C THR A 170 -48.30 53.51 0.38
N ASN A 171 -49.33 52.66 0.44
CA ASN A 171 -49.74 51.89 1.63
C ASN A 171 -50.22 52.74 2.83
N VAL A 172 -51.27 53.52 2.63
CA VAL A 172 -51.96 54.30 3.66
C VAL A 172 -53.01 53.43 4.36
N LEU A 173 -52.85 53.24 5.68
CA LEU A 173 -53.84 52.62 6.55
C LEU A 173 -54.61 53.71 7.28
N ARG A 174 -55.90 53.78 7.08
CA ARG A 174 -56.78 54.68 7.84
C ARG A 174 -57.36 53.94 9.03
N LEU A 175 -57.19 54.53 10.21
CA LEU A 175 -57.69 53.98 11.45
C LEU A 175 -58.60 55.02 12.16
N GLU A 176 -59.65 54.49 12.81
CA GLU A 176 -60.43 55.31 13.74
C GLU A 176 -59.51 55.89 14.85
N PRO A 177 -59.68 57.12 15.29
CA PRO A 177 -58.84 57.77 16.32
C PRO A 177 -58.77 56.97 17.60
N GLN A 178 -59.89 56.33 18.00
CA GLN A 178 -59.94 55.47 19.18
C GLN A 178 -59.05 54.23 19.08
N ALA A 179 -59.10 53.56 17.94
CA ALA A 179 -58.27 52.37 17.68
C ALA A 179 -56.78 52.71 17.63
N PHE A 180 -56.40 53.85 17.08
CA PHE A 180 -55.04 54.34 17.09
C PHE A 180 -54.58 54.65 18.52
N ALA A 181 -55.39 55.40 19.32
CA ALA A 181 -55.04 55.73 20.70
C ALA A 181 -54.90 54.51 21.59
N GLN A 182 -55.78 53.48 21.40
CA GLN A 182 -55.67 52.20 22.13
C GLN A 182 -54.37 51.45 21.76
N ASN A 183 -53.88 51.48 20.53
CA ASN A 183 -52.60 50.92 20.16
C ASN A 183 -51.43 51.69 20.75
N VAL A 184 -51.44 53.03 20.73
CA VAL A 184 -50.39 53.86 21.31
C VAL A 184 -50.29 53.72 22.84
N GLN A 185 -51.45 53.56 23.51
CA GLN A 185 -51.54 53.44 24.97
C GLN A 185 -51.87 52.01 25.43
N SER A 186 -51.49 50.96 24.64
CA SER A 186 -51.88 49.58 24.83
C SER A 186 -51.57 49.03 26.25
N ASN A 187 -50.44 49.37 26.85
CA ASN A 187 -50.07 48.97 28.20
C ASN A 187 -51.01 49.57 29.25
N ILE A 188 -51.40 50.85 29.08
CA ILE A 188 -52.33 51.54 30.00
C ILE A 188 -53.69 50.92 29.89
N VAL A 189 -54.21 50.73 28.68
CA VAL A 189 -55.49 50.09 28.41
C VAL A 189 -55.57 48.67 28.98
N TYR A 190 -54.51 47.89 28.82
CA TYR A 190 -54.45 46.55 29.35
C TYR A 190 -54.47 46.56 30.88
N SER A 191 -53.70 47.46 31.50
CA SER A 191 -53.66 47.62 32.97
C SER A 191 -54.99 48.10 33.51
N GLU A 192 -55.74 48.99 32.81
CA GLU A 192 -57.09 49.37 33.17
C GLU A 192 -58.05 48.21 33.17
N LEU A 193 -58.00 47.37 32.11
CA LEU A 193 -58.84 46.15 31.99
C LEU A 193 -58.56 45.15 33.10
N LYS A 194 -57.32 45.07 33.60
CA LYS A 194 -56.92 44.22 34.72
C LYS A 194 -57.20 44.84 36.08
N GLY A 195 -57.69 46.08 36.18
CA GLY A 195 -57.91 46.78 37.42
C GLY A 195 -56.59 47.17 38.15
N GLN A 196 -55.47 47.23 37.46
CA GLN A 196 -54.15 47.51 37.94
C GLN A 196 -53.57 48.85 37.49
N ALA A 197 -54.37 49.62 36.77
CA ALA A 197 -53.94 50.88 36.16
C ALA A 197 -53.68 51.97 37.20
N ARG A 198 -52.50 52.64 37.06
CA ARG A 198 -52.13 53.85 37.78
C ARG A 198 -52.61 55.13 37.14
N SER A 199 -52.97 55.12 35.89
CA SER A 199 -53.49 56.22 35.09
C SER A 199 -54.51 55.74 34.08
N LYS A 200 -55.48 56.62 33.69
CA LYS A 200 -56.46 56.33 32.67
C LYS A 200 -55.88 56.57 31.26
N ALA A 201 -56.26 55.72 30.31
CA ALA A 201 -55.94 55.92 28.91
C ALA A 201 -56.71 57.14 28.37
N ASN A 202 -56.02 58.02 27.69
CA ASN A 202 -56.61 59.17 27.02
C ASN A 202 -57.12 58.77 25.64
N ILE A 203 -58.35 58.36 25.55
CA ILE A 203 -58.99 57.91 24.31
C ILE A 203 -59.76 59.08 23.71
N PRO A 204 -59.48 59.49 22.47
CA PRO A 204 -60.18 60.62 21.84
C PRO A 204 -61.66 60.27 21.56
N PRO A 205 -62.55 61.29 21.40
CA PRO A 205 -63.93 61.06 21.05
C PRO A 205 -64.03 60.42 19.64
N LYS A 206 -65.13 59.68 19.42
CA LYS A 206 -65.37 58.98 18.13
C LYS A 206 -65.56 59.94 16.96
N SER A 207 -65.87 61.20 17.21
CA SER A 207 -66.03 62.26 16.22
C SER A 207 -64.71 62.87 15.71
N ALA A 208 -63.56 62.46 16.22
CA ALA A 208 -62.26 62.94 15.69
C ALA A 208 -62.01 62.37 14.27
N PRO A 209 -61.25 63.09 13.42
CA PRO A 209 -60.94 62.62 12.07
C PRO A 209 -60.05 61.36 12.10
N ASP A 210 -60.22 60.47 11.11
CA ASP A 210 -59.41 59.28 10.93
C ASP A 210 -57.93 59.61 10.89
N VAL A 211 -57.17 58.72 11.43
CA VAL A 211 -55.72 58.80 11.50
C VAL A 211 -55.10 58.03 10.34
N GLU A 212 -54.27 58.74 9.55
CA GLU A 212 -53.51 58.13 8.45
C GLU A 212 -52.17 57.65 8.94
N ILE A 213 -51.88 56.38 8.66
CA ILE A 213 -50.58 55.74 8.95
C ILE A 213 -50.01 55.28 7.63
N ILE A 214 -48.80 55.70 7.34
CA ILE A 214 -48.11 55.40 6.11
C ILE A 214 -47.01 54.41 6.42
N THR A 215 -47.07 53.20 5.76
CA THR A 215 -46.04 52.18 5.90
C THR A 215 -45.29 51.99 4.59
N GLY A 216 -43.99 52.00 4.64
CA GLY A 216 -43.14 51.70 3.51
C GLY A 216 -42.90 50.22 3.28
N ASP A 217 -42.31 49.92 2.14
CA ASP A 217 -41.93 48.53 1.82
C ASP A 217 -40.66 48.11 2.57
N PHE A 218 -40.55 46.82 2.83
CA PHE A 218 -39.32 46.27 3.41
C PHE A 218 -38.20 46.24 2.37
N PHE A 219 -37.04 46.73 2.78
CA PHE A 219 -35.80 46.61 2.04
C PHE A 219 -34.73 45.88 2.88
N TRP A 220 -33.88 45.14 2.19
CA TRP A 220 -32.81 44.43 2.84
C TRP A 220 -31.62 45.32 3.13
N THR A 221 -30.98 45.09 4.28
CA THR A 221 -29.75 45.80 4.69
C THR A 221 -28.89 44.90 5.58
N THR A 222 -27.65 45.30 5.81
CA THR A 222 -26.76 44.64 6.77
C THR A 222 -26.63 45.54 8.00
N LEU A 223 -26.90 44.99 9.15
CA LEU A 223 -26.70 45.65 10.46
C LEU A 223 -25.62 44.91 11.25
N ALA A 224 -24.82 45.67 12.01
CA ALA A 224 -23.83 45.07 12.92
C ALA A 224 -24.51 44.71 14.24
N VAL A 225 -25.10 43.51 14.34
CA VAL A 225 -25.74 43.01 15.56
C VAL A 225 -24.71 42.25 16.38
N ALA A 226 -24.46 42.67 17.64
CA ALA A 226 -23.38 42.14 18.47
C ALA A 226 -22.02 42.09 17.77
N GLY A 227 -21.68 43.09 16.97
CA GLY A 227 -20.43 43.16 16.22
C GLY A 227 -20.35 42.22 14.98
N THR A 228 -21.41 41.46 14.71
CA THR A 228 -21.46 40.52 13.59
C THR A 228 -22.35 41.10 12.48
N PRO A 229 -21.87 41.15 11.22
CA PRO A 229 -22.72 41.53 10.10
C PRO A 229 -23.92 40.58 9.99
N THR A 230 -25.12 41.13 10.12
CA THR A 230 -26.38 40.36 10.16
C THR A 230 -27.34 40.93 9.13
N LEU A 231 -27.95 40.04 8.35
CA LEU A 231 -28.99 40.45 7.39
C LEU A 231 -30.24 40.87 8.13
N ALA A 232 -30.75 42.04 7.78
CA ALA A 232 -31.98 42.60 8.34
C ALA A 232 -32.86 43.17 7.23
N ALA A 233 -34.17 43.15 7.45
CA ALA A 233 -35.12 43.85 6.61
C ALA A 233 -35.74 44.99 7.41
N LEU A 234 -35.77 46.18 6.84
CA LEU A 234 -36.27 47.43 7.46
C LEU A 234 -37.40 48.00 6.63
N ARG A 235 -38.41 48.56 7.31
CA ARG A 235 -39.42 49.43 6.70
C ARG A 235 -39.65 50.69 7.52
N PRO A 236 -39.84 51.83 6.92
CA PRO A 236 -40.26 53.05 7.62
C PRO A 236 -41.76 53.03 7.86
N VAL A 237 -42.18 53.59 8.98
CA VAL A 237 -43.61 53.82 9.34
C VAL A 237 -43.74 55.22 9.83
N VAL A 238 -44.72 55.96 9.32
CA VAL A 238 -45.05 57.33 9.69
C VAL A 238 -46.45 57.35 10.33
N THR A 239 -46.56 57.91 11.52
CA THR A 239 -47.80 58.10 12.25
C THR A 239 -47.92 59.55 12.74
N PRO A 240 -49.12 60.02 13.17
CA PRO A 240 -49.26 61.35 13.71
C PRO A 240 -48.41 61.62 14.97
N THR A 241 -48.04 60.58 15.70
CA THR A 241 -47.24 60.71 16.93
C THR A 241 -45.71 60.64 16.66
N GLY A 242 -45.31 60.42 15.38
CA GLY A 242 -43.92 60.38 14.95
C GLY A 242 -43.65 59.23 13.97
N SER A 243 -42.44 59.24 13.44
CA SER A 243 -41.96 58.17 12.56
C SER A 243 -41.07 57.15 13.32
N PHE A 244 -41.12 55.92 12.88
CA PHE A 244 -40.27 54.86 13.43
C PHE A 244 -39.91 53.85 12.33
N VAL A 245 -38.91 53.00 12.62
CA VAL A 245 -38.43 51.93 11.75
C VAL A 245 -38.85 50.61 12.32
N GLN A 246 -39.55 49.82 11.55
CA GLN A 246 -39.84 48.40 11.88
C GLN A 246 -38.94 47.50 11.09
N GLY A 247 -38.55 46.39 11.72
CA GLY A 247 -37.69 45.43 11.04
C GLY A 247 -37.67 44.06 11.70
N PHE A 248 -37.00 43.17 11.04
CA PHE A 248 -36.63 41.90 11.57
C PHE A 248 -35.17 41.54 11.20
N VAL A 249 -34.48 40.85 12.08
CA VAL A 249 -33.15 40.34 11.83
C VAL A 249 -33.20 38.87 11.47
N VAL A 250 -32.41 38.48 10.47
CA VAL A 250 -32.27 37.07 10.08
C VAL A 250 -31.27 36.38 11.00
N SER A 251 -31.62 35.20 11.48
CA SER A 251 -30.76 34.38 12.33
C SER A 251 -29.50 33.93 11.57
N PRO A 252 -28.28 34.36 11.99
CA PRO A 252 -27.06 33.93 11.31
C PRO A 252 -26.86 32.41 11.32
N ASN A 253 -27.26 31.74 12.41
CA ASN A 253 -27.15 30.29 12.52
C ASN A 253 -28.11 29.57 11.56
N ALA A 254 -29.40 29.93 11.57
CA ALA A 254 -30.38 29.34 10.67
C ALA A 254 -30.04 29.63 9.19
N LEU A 255 -29.48 30.79 8.91
CA LEU A 255 -29.01 31.14 7.57
C LEU A 255 -27.80 30.27 7.17
N ALA A 256 -26.86 30.03 8.09
CA ALA A 256 -25.73 29.14 7.87
C ALA A 256 -26.18 27.67 7.69
N ASP A 257 -27.14 27.21 8.48
CA ASP A 257 -27.74 25.87 8.38
C ASP A 257 -28.43 25.64 7.02
N SER A 258 -28.93 26.71 6.40
CA SER A 258 -29.52 26.67 5.06
C SER A 258 -28.54 26.27 3.94
N LEU A 259 -27.23 26.31 4.21
CA LEU A 259 -26.18 25.81 3.30
C LEU A 259 -26.21 24.27 3.20
N GLY A 260 -26.75 23.58 4.24
CA GLY A 260 -26.87 22.12 4.27
C GLY A 260 -25.52 21.41 4.04
N PRO A 261 -25.48 20.35 3.21
CA PRO A 261 -24.25 19.57 2.94
C PRO A 261 -23.11 20.40 2.35
N ALA A 262 -23.41 21.57 1.76
CA ALA A 262 -22.42 22.46 1.17
C ALA A 262 -21.73 23.38 2.20
N ALA A 263 -22.14 23.40 3.47
CA ALA A 263 -21.59 24.27 4.52
C ALA A 263 -20.05 24.17 4.69
N GLY A 264 -19.46 23.01 4.34
CA GLY A 264 -18.00 22.84 4.36
C GLY A 264 -17.25 23.52 3.21
N THR A 265 -17.92 23.86 2.12
CA THR A 265 -17.31 24.46 0.92
C THR A 265 -17.86 25.84 0.59
N LEU A 266 -18.99 26.23 1.15
CA LEU A 266 -19.66 27.49 0.92
C LEU A 266 -19.71 28.33 2.20
N ARG A 267 -19.73 29.65 2.05
CA ARG A 267 -19.92 30.60 3.16
C ARG A 267 -20.81 31.73 2.70
N LEU A 268 -21.63 32.23 3.61
CA LEU A 268 -22.45 33.43 3.41
C LEU A 268 -21.63 34.66 3.80
N ARG A 269 -21.67 35.71 2.98
CA ARG A 269 -20.98 36.96 3.24
C ARG A 269 -21.78 38.15 2.71
N PRO A 270 -21.70 39.32 3.37
CA PRO A 270 -22.20 40.55 2.83
C PRO A 270 -21.44 40.93 1.55
N GLY A 271 -22.11 41.56 0.58
CA GLY A 271 -21.50 42.05 -0.64
C GLY A 271 -20.52 43.19 -0.33
N GLY A 272 -19.54 43.37 -1.25
CA GLY A 272 -18.49 44.40 -1.06
C GLY A 272 -17.16 43.87 -0.54
N SER A 273 -17.00 42.57 -0.28
CA SER A 273 -15.71 41.96 0.09
C SER A 273 -14.86 41.72 -1.18
N PRO A 274 -13.67 42.32 -1.33
CA PRO A 274 -12.96 42.44 -2.62
C PRO A 274 -12.30 41.13 -3.11
N SER A 275 -12.40 40.00 -2.43
CA SER A 275 -11.52 38.85 -2.67
C SER A 275 -12.20 37.52 -2.99
N SER A 276 -13.52 37.43 -3.17
CA SER A 276 -14.17 36.16 -3.50
C SER A 276 -15.27 36.33 -4.54
N ARG A 277 -15.32 35.44 -5.53
CA ARG A 277 -16.50 35.29 -6.41
C ARG A 277 -17.72 35.00 -5.54
N LEU A 278 -18.53 36.02 -5.30
CA LEU A 278 -19.79 35.93 -4.61
C LEU A 278 -20.89 35.64 -5.63
N VAL A 279 -21.65 34.58 -5.42
CA VAL A 279 -22.93 34.39 -6.13
C VAL A 279 -23.98 35.19 -5.35
N PRO A 280 -24.57 36.24 -5.93
CA PRO A 280 -25.46 37.16 -5.21
C PRO A 280 -26.76 36.43 -4.83
N ILE A 281 -27.24 36.70 -3.61
CA ILE A 281 -28.60 36.38 -3.19
C ILE A 281 -29.43 37.60 -3.52
N ALA A 282 -30.31 37.49 -4.53
CA ALA A 282 -31.02 38.63 -5.12
C ALA A 282 -31.53 39.63 -4.08
N ASP A 283 -31.34 40.93 -4.33
CA ASP A 283 -31.82 42.09 -3.58
C ASP A 283 -31.35 42.19 -2.10
N THR A 284 -30.59 41.23 -1.57
CA THR A 284 -30.21 41.21 -0.15
C THR A 284 -28.90 41.95 0.15
N GLY A 285 -28.08 42.19 -0.85
CA GLY A 285 -26.71 42.68 -0.66
C GLY A 285 -25.76 41.63 -0.09
N TRP A 286 -26.21 40.37 0.02
CA TRP A 286 -25.41 39.22 0.47
C TRP A 286 -25.16 38.26 -0.68
N GLY A 287 -24.18 37.37 -0.50
CA GLY A 287 -23.88 36.34 -1.48
C GLY A 287 -23.29 35.07 -0.84
N VAL A 288 -23.29 34.02 -1.64
CA VAL A 288 -22.68 32.75 -1.34
C VAL A 288 -21.27 32.75 -1.90
N ALA A 289 -20.27 32.69 -1.05
CA ALA A 289 -18.85 32.62 -1.41
C ALA A 289 -18.37 31.16 -1.35
N ILE A 290 -17.48 30.78 -2.29
CA ILE A 290 -16.78 29.51 -2.26
C ILE A 290 -15.61 29.60 -1.27
N ASN A 291 -15.51 28.65 -0.35
CA ASN A 291 -14.34 28.51 0.50
C ASN A 291 -13.22 27.82 -0.30
N GLU A 292 -12.43 28.61 -1.04
CA GLU A 292 -11.39 28.13 -1.94
C GLU A 292 -10.40 27.18 -1.24
N SER A 293 -10.03 27.47 0.01
CA SER A 293 -9.10 26.61 0.77
C SER A 293 -9.68 25.24 1.09
N ALA A 294 -10.98 25.12 1.33
CA ALA A 294 -11.64 23.85 1.59
C ALA A 294 -11.87 23.06 0.29
N ALA A 295 -12.24 23.73 -0.79
CA ALA A 295 -12.41 23.11 -2.11
C ALA A 295 -11.06 22.58 -2.63
N THR A 296 -9.99 23.37 -2.52
CA THR A 296 -8.63 22.99 -2.93
C THR A 296 -8.12 21.81 -2.11
N ARG A 297 -8.31 21.81 -0.78
CA ARG A 297 -7.91 20.65 0.07
C ARG A 297 -8.62 19.35 -0.32
N ARG A 298 -9.91 19.40 -0.66
CA ARG A 298 -10.64 18.20 -1.11
C ARG A 298 -10.17 17.73 -2.48
N ALA A 299 -9.89 18.65 -3.38
CA ALA A 299 -9.36 18.34 -4.70
C ALA A 299 -7.95 17.75 -4.62
N SER A 300 -7.05 18.34 -3.82
CA SER A 300 -5.68 17.87 -3.63
C SER A 300 -5.64 16.49 -2.97
N ALA A 301 -6.48 16.22 -1.97
CA ALA A 301 -6.56 14.90 -1.34
C ALA A 301 -6.99 13.79 -2.32
N ARG A 302 -7.95 14.07 -3.22
CA ARG A 302 -8.33 13.11 -4.28
C ARG A 302 -7.22 12.93 -5.32
N ALA A 303 -6.57 14.01 -5.72
CA ALA A 303 -5.45 13.99 -6.66
C ALA A 303 -4.25 13.20 -6.12
N GLU A 304 -3.93 13.35 -4.83
CA GLU A 304 -2.86 12.63 -4.16
C GLU A 304 -3.10 11.11 -4.14
N LEU A 305 -4.35 10.66 -4.01
CA LEU A 305 -4.69 9.24 -4.08
C LEU A 305 -4.40 8.65 -5.47
N ILE A 306 -4.66 9.40 -6.55
CA ILE A 306 -4.38 8.96 -7.93
C ILE A 306 -2.87 8.86 -8.15
N GLU A 307 -2.13 9.87 -7.71
CA GLU A 307 -0.67 9.87 -7.82
C GLU A 307 -0.04 8.73 -7.02
N LYS A 308 -0.48 8.49 -5.79
CA LYS A 308 -0.02 7.37 -4.96
C LYS A 308 -0.33 6.01 -5.60
N SER A 309 -1.53 5.83 -6.15
CA SER A 309 -1.91 4.58 -6.82
C SER A 309 -1.07 4.34 -8.08
N PHE A 310 -0.81 5.36 -8.88
CA PHE A 310 0.07 5.27 -10.04
C PHE A 310 1.49 4.90 -9.64
N ARG A 311 2.08 5.59 -8.66
CA ARG A 311 3.43 5.29 -8.15
C ARG A 311 3.53 3.86 -7.62
N LEU A 312 2.55 3.40 -6.83
CA LEU A 312 2.53 2.02 -6.31
C LEU A 312 2.52 1.00 -7.44
N THR A 313 1.64 1.18 -8.43
CA THR A 313 1.53 0.28 -9.59
C THR A 313 2.81 0.28 -10.42
N PHE A 314 3.42 1.45 -10.61
CA PHE A 314 4.67 1.59 -11.33
C PHE A 314 5.82 0.87 -10.61
N TYR A 315 6.03 1.10 -9.31
CA TYR A 315 7.09 0.43 -8.56
C TYR A 315 6.87 -1.07 -8.45
N ALA A 316 5.62 -1.53 -8.33
CA ALA A 316 5.30 -2.96 -8.37
C ALA A 316 5.67 -3.57 -9.74
N GLY A 317 5.39 -2.88 -10.84
CA GLY A 317 5.79 -3.29 -12.18
C GLY A 317 7.31 -3.36 -12.36
N VAL A 318 8.03 -2.34 -11.89
CA VAL A 318 9.52 -2.32 -11.92
C VAL A 318 10.09 -3.48 -11.10
N ALA A 319 9.56 -3.74 -9.91
CA ALA A 319 10.00 -4.86 -9.07
C ALA A 319 9.75 -6.22 -9.75
N ALA A 320 8.58 -6.41 -10.35
CA ALA A 320 8.26 -7.63 -11.11
C ALA A 320 9.19 -7.82 -12.31
N ALA A 321 9.49 -6.77 -13.07
CA ALA A 321 10.43 -6.80 -14.17
C ALA A 321 11.86 -7.13 -13.72
N ALA A 322 12.31 -6.56 -12.61
CA ALA A 322 13.62 -6.85 -12.03
C ALA A 322 13.73 -8.32 -11.58
N LEU A 323 12.69 -8.87 -10.95
CA LEU A 323 12.63 -10.29 -10.59
C LEU A 323 12.65 -11.21 -11.82
N ALA A 324 11.91 -10.86 -12.87
CA ALA A 324 11.92 -11.62 -14.12
C ALA A 324 13.31 -11.61 -14.77
N LEU A 325 13.98 -10.46 -14.85
CA LEU A 325 15.35 -10.35 -15.37
C LEU A 325 16.34 -11.15 -14.52
N ALA A 326 16.23 -11.12 -13.19
CA ALA A 326 17.06 -11.93 -12.30
C ALA A 326 16.84 -13.43 -12.52
N ALA A 327 15.59 -13.87 -12.68
CA ALA A 327 15.27 -15.27 -12.99
C ALA A 327 15.89 -15.72 -14.32
N VAL A 328 15.80 -14.89 -15.37
CA VAL A 328 16.43 -15.17 -16.67
C VAL A 328 17.95 -15.24 -16.55
N ALA A 329 18.56 -14.31 -15.82
CA ALA A 329 20.01 -14.31 -15.57
C ALA A 329 20.48 -15.59 -14.85
N ILE A 330 19.73 -16.03 -13.84
CA ILE A 330 20.00 -17.28 -13.11
C ILE A 330 19.86 -18.48 -14.05
N LEU A 331 18.84 -18.49 -14.90
CA LEU A 331 18.62 -19.57 -15.87
C LEU A 331 19.78 -19.67 -16.87
N ILE A 332 20.19 -18.54 -17.44
CA ILE A 332 21.35 -18.47 -18.36
C ILE A 332 22.61 -18.97 -17.64
N TRP A 333 22.87 -18.54 -16.43
CA TRP A 333 24.03 -18.97 -15.65
C TRP A 333 24.01 -20.49 -15.39
N ARG A 334 22.83 -21.04 -15.03
CA ARG A 334 22.68 -22.49 -14.82
C ARG A 334 22.91 -23.29 -16.10
N THR A 335 22.34 -22.86 -17.22
CA THR A 335 22.51 -23.56 -18.50
C THR A 335 23.95 -23.53 -18.98
N GLU A 336 24.65 -22.42 -18.84
CA GLU A 336 26.08 -22.32 -19.15
C GLU A 336 26.95 -23.17 -18.25
N LYS A 337 26.67 -23.21 -16.95
CA LYS A 337 27.39 -24.10 -16.02
C LYS A 337 27.25 -25.56 -16.45
N LEU A 338 26.02 -25.98 -16.73
CA LEU A 338 25.75 -27.37 -17.18
C LEU A 338 26.45 -27.70 -18.50
N ALA A 339 26.45 -26.76 -19.45
CA ALA A 339 27.13 -26.94 -20.73
C ALA A 339 28.64 -27.09 -20.55
N ARG A 340 29.27 -26.32 -19.67
CA ARG A 340 30.69 -26.42 -19.34
C ARG A 340 31.05 -27.76 -18.69
N GLU A 341 30.27 -28.21 -17.73
CA GLU A 341 30.43 -29.50 -17.05
C GLU A 341 30.34 -30.66 -18.08
N ARG A 342 29.36 -30.61 -18.97
CA ARG A 342 29.23 -31.62 -20.06
C ARG A 342 30.39 -31.57 -21.04
N ALA A 343 30.87 -30.40 -21.40
CA ALA A 343 32.02 -30.27 -22.30
C ALA A 343 33.31 -30.80 -21.64
N GLN A 344 33.54 -30.54 -20.37
CA GLN A 344 34.64 -31.08 -19.60
C GLN A 344 34.59 -32.62 -19.53
N PHE A 345 33.39 -33.16 -19.23
CA PHE A 345 33.18 -34.62 -19.25
C PHE A 345 33.54 -35.24 -20.61
N ALA A 346 32.98 -34.70 -21.69
CA ALA A 346 33.25 -35.24 -23.04
C ALA A 346 34.74 -35.19 -23.40
N SER A 347 35.43 -34.09 -23.05
CA SER A 347 36.86 -33.91 -23.29
C SER A 347 37.71 -34.91 -22.48
N ALA A 348 37.44 -35.05 -21.18
CA ALA A 348 38.15 -36.00 -20.33
C ALA A 348 37.94 -37.45 -20.79
N ALA A 349 36.70 -37.79 -21.12
CA ALA A 349 36.33 -39.10 -21.64
C ALA A 349 37.08 -39.46 -22.93
N ALA A 350 37.08 -38.54 -23.89
CA ALA A 350 37.81 -38.75 -25.17
C ALA A 350 39.30 -38.95 -24.95
N HIS A 351 39.91 -38.23 -23.99
CA HIS A 351 41.34 -38.35 -23.69
C HIS A 351 41.68 -39.72 -23.07
N GLU A 352 40.90 -40.17 -22.08
CA GLU A 352 41.13 -41.45 -21.37
C GLU A 352 40.80 -42.70 -22.21
N LEU A 353 39.93 -42.58 -23.23
CA LEU A 353 39.68 -43.63 -24.17
C LEU A 353 40.77 -43.73 -25.26
N ARG A 354 41.37 -42.60 -25.67
CA ARG A 354 42.37 -42.55 -26.73
C ARG A 354 43.65 -43.32 -26.37
N THR A 355 44.07 -43.22 -25.10
CA THR A 355 45.31 -43.84 -24.63
C THR A 355 45.30 -45.38 -24.72
N PRO A 356 44.32 -46.10 -24.12
CA PRO A 356 44.28 -47.58 -24.24
C PRO A 356 43.99 -48.03 -25.67
N LEU A 357 43.20 -47.28 -26.45
CA LEU A 357 42.94 -47.57 -27.85
C LEU A 357 44.20 -47.50 -28.69
N ALA A 358 45.07 -46.49 -28.46
CA ALA A 358 46.37 -46.39 -29.13
C ALA A 358 47.29 -47.57 -28.73
N GLY A 359 47.29 -47.97 -27.46
CA GLY A 359 48.04 -49.14 -26.97
C GLY A 359 47.52 -50.46 -27.65
N LEU A 360 46.23 -50.69 -27.65
CA LEU A 360 45.60 -51.80 -28.32
C LEU A 360 46.00 -51.89 -29.82
N ARG A 361 45.93 -50.73 -30.49
CA ARG A 361 46.31 -50.66 -31.90
C ARG A 361 47.80 -50.97 -32.10
N LEU A 362 48.67 -50.33 -31.30
CA LEU A 362 50.13 -50.54 -31.41
C LEU A 362 50.50 -52.01 -31.19
N TYR A 363 50.04 -52.60 -30.08
CA TYR A 363 50.38 -54.01 -29.79
C TYR A 363 49.69 -54.99 -30.73
N GLY A 364 48.48 -54.64 -31.21
CA GLY A 364 47.77 -55.39 -32.23
C GLY A 364 48.49 -55.39 -33.57
N ASP A 365 48.98 -54.21 -34.00
CA ASP A 365 49.79 -54.08 -35.25
C ASP A 365 51.11 -54.84 -35.13
N MET A 366 51.78 -54.83 -33.92
CA MET A 366 52.96 -55.60 -33.65
C MET A 366 52.73 -57.12 -33.72
N LEU A 367 51.60 -57.60 -33.25
CA LEU A 367 51.19 -58.99 -33.35
C LEU A 367 50.85 -59.39 -34.83
N ALA A 368 50.10 -58.54 -35.50
CA ALA A 368 49.66 -58.80 -36.87
C ALA A 368 50.82 -58.83 -37.92
N ASN A 369 51.93 -58.13 -37.65
CA ASN A 369 53.12 -58.10 -38.51
C ASN A 369 54.27 -59.01 -38.05
N ASP A 370 53.96 -59.94 -37.09
CA ASP A 370 54.92 -60.90 -36.53
C ASP A 370 56.24 -60.22 -36.04
N LEU A 371 56.13 -59.03 -35.43
CA LEU A 371 57.28 -58.24 -34.97
C LEU A 371 57.81 -58.82 -33.65
N GLY A 372 58.79 -59.74 -33.71
CA GLY A 372 59.48 -60.32 -32.61
C GLY A 372 59.50 -61.84 -32.52
N ASP A 373 60.18 -62.38 -31.51
CA ASP A 373 60.18 -63.79 -31.19
C ASP A 373 58.93 -64.25 -30.42
N ARG A 374 58.79 -65.57 -30.23
CA ARG A 374 57.61 -66.15 -29.54
C ARG A 374 57.36 -65.58 -28.12
N ALA A 375 58.42 -65.15 -27.43
CA ALA A 375 58.33 -64.52 -26.12
C ALA A 375 57.75 -63.11 -26.22
N ARG A 376 58.11 -62.32 -27.25
CA ARG A 376 57.58 -60.98 -27.52
C ARG A 376 56.14 -61.02 -27.97
N SER A 377 55.78 -61.96 -28.82
CA SER A 377 54.39 -62.16 -29.24
C SER A 377 53.48 -62.46 -28.02
N LYS A 378 53.92 -63.29 -27.06
CA LYS A 378 53.18 -63.52 -25.82
C LYS A 378 53.05 -62.25 -24.97
N MET A 379 54.13 -61.46 -24.91
CA MET A 379 54.13 -60.17 -24.19
C MET A 379 53.14 -59.19 -24.87
N TYR A 380 53.15 -59.03 -26.18
CA TYR A 380 52.21 -58.15 -26.89
C TYR A 380 50.76 -58.61 -26.70
N ALA A 381 50.46 -59.92 -26.74
CA ALA A 381 49.13 -60.44 -26.46
C ALA A 381 48.68 -60.11 -25.03
N GLN A 382 49.58 -60.20 -24.05
CA GLN A 382 49.31 -59.82 -22.68
C GLN A 382 49.05 -58.32 -22.53
N GLN A 383 49.80 -57.47 -23.28
CA GLN A 383 49.57 -56.03 -23.27
C GLN A 383 48.24 -55.63 -23.91
N VAL A 384 47.81 -56.33 -25.00
CA VAL A 384 46.50 -56.16 -25.62
C VAL A 384 45.39 -56.49 -24.59
N ALA A 385 45.52 -57.64 -23.87
CA ALA A 385 44.56 -58.01 -22.86
C ALA A 385 44.47 -56.98 -21.71
N GLN A 386 45.63 -56.47 -21.22
CA GLN A 386 45.70 -55.46 -20.18
C GLN A 386 45.06 -54.12 -20.59
N GLU A 387 45.31 -53.65 -21.83
CA GLU A 387 44.71 -52.41 -22.33
C GLU A 387 43.21 -52.56 -22.63
N ALA A 388 42.76 -53.79 -23.03
CA ALA A 388 41.33 -54.09 -23.16
C ALA A 388 40.61 -54.05 -21.83
N ASP A 389 41.17 -54.66 -20.79
CA ASP A 389 40.62 -54.61 -19.41
C ASP A 389 40.59 -53.18 -18.88
N ARG A 390 41.62 -52.40 -19.14
CA ARG A 390 41.68 -50.96 -18.79
C ARG A 390 40.59 -50.15 -19.49
N LEU A 391 40.37 -50.39 -20.78
CA LEU A 391 39.29 -49.77 -21.55
C LEU A 391 37.92 -50.13 -20.98
N GLY A 392 37.71 -51.41 -20.64
CA GLY A 392 36.49 -51.91 -20.02
C GLY A 392 36.18 -51.16 -18.71
N ARG A 393 37.20 -50.94 -17.82
CA ARG A 393 37.05 -50.18 -16.58
C ARG A 393 36.70 -48.72 -16.82
N VAL A 394 37.33 -48.08 -17.82
CA VAL A 394 37.02 -46.70 -18.20
C VAL A 394 35.57 -46.57 -18.61
N VAL A 395 35.10 -47.46 -19.51
CA VAL A 395 33.70 -47.45 -20.00
C VAL A 395 32.72 -47.72 -18.86
N SER A 396 33.00 -48.71 -18.00
CA SER A 396 32.14 -49.03 -16.84
C SER A 396 32.00 -47.84 -15.90
N ASN A 397 33.10 -47.21 -15.53
CA ASN A 397 33.09 -46.00 -14.68
C ASN A 397 32.29 -44.83 -15.29
N MET A 398 32.33 -44.68 -16.60
CA MET A 398 31.53 -43.67 -17.32
C MET A 398 30.04 -43.99 -17.30
N LEU A 399 29.67 -45.26 -17.53
CA LEU A 399 28.27 -45.65 -17.47
C LEU A 399 27.69 -45.49 -16.06
N GLU A 400 28.44 -45.87 -15.05
CA GLU A 400 28.01 -45.71 -13.65
C GLU A 400 27.91 -44.24 -13.27
N PHE A 401 28.87 -43.40 -13.68
CA PHE A 401 28.79 -41.95 -13.45
C PHE A 401 27.57 -41.34 -14.14
N THR A 402 27.24 -41.75 -15.36
CA THR A 402 26.06 -41.31 -16.07
C THR A 402 24.76 -41.73 -15.36
N ARG A 403 24.71 -42.95 -14.77
CA ARG A 403 23.60 -43.39 -13.95
C ARG A 403 23.48 -42.58 -12.68
N LEU A 404 24.62 -42.26 -12.06
CA LEU A 404 24.67 -41.37 -10.88
C LEU A 404 24.11 -39.99 -11.18
N GLU A 405 24.54 -39.37 -12.28
CA GLU A 405 24.05 -38.02 -12.67
C GLU A 405 22.54 -38.01 -12.97
N ARG A 406 22.02 -39.09 -13.51
CA ARG A 406 20.58 -39.24 -13.78
C ARG A 406 19.76 -39.60 -12.55
N GLY A 407 20.42 -39.80 -11.38
CA GLY A 407 19.74 -40.26 -10.17
C GLY A 407 19.20 -41.69 -10.28
N SER A 408 19.70 -42.49 -11.24
CA SER A 408 19.25 -43.87 -11.51
C SER A 408 20.22 -44.93 -10.97
N LEU A 409 21.16 -44.54 -10.12
CA LEU A 409 22.04 -45.45 -9.44
C LEU A 409 21.21 -46.20 -8.40
N THR A 410 20.93 -47.48 -8.66
CA THR A 410 20.19 -48.38 -7.75
C THR A 410 21.11 -49.49 -7.28
N ILE A 411 21.10 -49.76 -5.98
CA ILE A 411 21.78 -50.89 -5.36
C ILE A 411 20.74 -51.88 -4.84
N ARG A 412 21.15 -53.16 -4.73
CA ARG A 412 20.32 -54.24 -4.16
C ARG A 412 21.04 -54.84 -2.94
N PRO A 413 20.96 -54.17 -1.80
CA PRO A 413 21.66 -54.63 -0.63
C PRO A 413 21.01 -55.89 -0.06
N GLU A 414 21.83 -56.93 0.17
CA GLU A 414 21.46 -58.18 0.77
C GLU A 414 22.34 -58.43 1.99
N ARG A 415 21.80 -59.12 3.01
CA ARG A 415 22.61 -59.54 4.18
C ARG A 415 23.66 -60.53 3.72
N GLY A 416 24.92 -60.30 4.07
CA GLY A 416 26.02 -61.14 3.64
C GLY A 416 27.22 -61.10 4.58
N ASP A 417 28.15 -62.02 4.35
CA ASP A 417 29.47 -62.02 4.98
C ASP A 417 30.36 -60.98 4.31
N LEU A 418 30.51 -59.80 4.95
CA LEU A 418 31.32 -58.70 4.44
C LEU A 418 32.79 -59.11 4.34
N ALA A 419 33.34 -59.82 5.37
CA ALA A 419 34.73 -60.23 5.37
C ALA A 419 35.04 -61.24 4.25
N GLY A 420 34.16 -62.24 4.07
CA GLY A 420 34.26 -63.19 2.97
C GLY A 420 34.18 -62.53 1.62
N SER A 421 33.21 -61.62 1.41
CA SER A 421 33.06 -60.89 0.12
C SER A 421 34.25 -60.00 -0.20
N VAL A 422 34.81 -59.29 0.79
CA VAL A 422 36.03 -58.48 0.59
C VAL A 422 37.25 -59.37 0.32
N ARG A 423 37.35 -60.52 1.02
CA ARG A 423 38.41 -61.51 0.78
C ARG A 423 38.37 -62.02 -0.67
N ASP A 424 37.20 -62.40 -1.15
CA ASP A 424 37.02 -62.89 -2.52
C ASP A 424 37.46 -61.80 -3.56
N CYS A 425 37.08 -60.52 -3.33
CA CYS A 425 37.54 -59.40 -4.13
C CYS A 425 39.08 -59.26 -4.12
N VAL A 426 39.69 -59.39 -2.95
CA VAL A 426 41.14 -59.28 -2.78
C VAL A 426 41.86 -60.42 -3.49
N GLU A 427 41.38 -61.67 -3.38
CA GLU A 427 41.98 -62.82 -4.08
C GLU A 427 41.86 -62.70 -5.61
N GLN A 428 40.80 -62.14 -6.14
CA GLN A 428 40.65 -61.85 -7.55
C GLN A 428 41.65 -60.78 -8.05
N LEU A 429 41.94 -59.74 -7.23
CA LEU A 429 42.88 -58.66 -7.58
C LEU A 429 44.35 -59.04 -7.31
N ARG A 430 44.62 -60.04 -6.46
CA ARG A 430 45.98 -60.44 -6.05
C ARG A 430 46.93 -60.70 -7.21
N PRO A 431 46.61 -61.54 -8.24
CA PRO A 431 47.55 -61.85 -9.32
C PRO A 431 47.99 -60.62 -10.09
N ALA A 432 47.08 -59.70 -10.34
CA ALA A 432 47.38 -58.45 -11.06
C ALA A 432 48.27 -57.49 -10.22
N LEU A 433 48.04 -57.43 -8.91
CA LEU A 433 48.79 -56.59 -8.00
C LEU A 433 50.23 -57.14 -7.77
N GLU A 434 50.36 -58.45 -7.61
CA GLU A 434 51.65 -59.13 -7.48
C GLU A 434 52.50 -59.01 -8.75
N ALA A 435 51.84 -59.15 -9.93
CA ALA A 435 52.51 -58.90 -11.20
C ALA A 435 52.94 -57.43 -11.36
N ALA A 436 52.23 -56.49 -10.76
CA ALA A 436 52.62 -55.08 -10.68
C ALA A 436 53.66 -54.79 -9.58
N GLY A 437 54.12 -55.79 -8.86
CA GLY A 437 55.11 -55.68 -7.78
C GLY A 437 54.56 -55.09 -6.46
N CYS A 438 53.26 -55.26 -6.21
CA CYS A 438 52.63 -54.86 -4.97
C CYS A 438 52.40 -56.07 -4.02
N THR A 439 52.66 -55.91 -2.76
CA THR A 439 52.31 -56.89 -1.73
C THR A 439 50.92 -56.53 -1.16
N ILE A 440 49.98 -57.48 -1.17
CA ILE A 440 48.65 -57.25 -0.61
C ILE A 440 48.52 -58.03 0.70
N ARG A 441 48.05 -57.40 1.75
CA ARG A 441 47.77 -58.00 3.05
C ARG A 441 46.32 -57.85 3.38
N PHE A 442 45.63 -58.94 3.69
CA PHE A 442 44.23 -58.96 4.12
C PHE A 442 44.15 -59.40 5.56
N SER A 443 43.32 -58.70 6.35
CA SER A 443 43.01 -59.08 7.72
C SER A 443 41.51 -58.81 8.00
N SER A 444 40.90 -59.62 8.88
CA SER A 444 39.53 -59.40 9.32
C SER A 444 39.42 -59.66 10.80
N GLU A 445 38.63 -58.85 11.50
CA GLU A 445 38.23 -59.13 12.89
C GLU A 445 37.23 -60.27 12.94
N GLU A 446 37.21 -60.96 14.07
CA GLU A 446 36.20 -61.97 14.37
C GLU A 446 34.92 -61.33 14.89
N ASN A 447 33.76 -61.98 14.67
CA ASN A 447 32.46 -61.50 15.15
C ASN A 447 32.06 -60.07 14.63
N LEU A 448 32.19 -59.85 13.32
CA LEU A 448 31.71 -58.64 12.69
C LEU A 448 30.16 -58.54 12.78
N PRO A 449 29.60 -57.35 12.95
CA PRO A 449 28.15 -57.16 12.90
C PRO A 449 27.61 -57.49 11.51
N ALA A 450 26.37 -57.99 11.47
CA ALA A 450 25.69 -58.22 10.19
C ALA A 450 25.44 -56.92 9.48
N VAL A 451 25.81 -56.84 8.21
CA VAL A 451 25.61 -55.68 7.34
C VAL A 451 24.88 -56.11 6.07
N SER A 452 24.13 -55.17 5.49
CA SER A 452 23.52 -55.38 4.17
C SER A 452 24.29 -54.60 3.12
N PHE A 453 24.70 -55.27 2.04
CA PHE A 453 25.42 -54.63 0.94
C PHE A 453 25.10 -55.34 -0.38
N ASP A 454 25.27 -54.58 -1.48
CA ASP A 454 25.23 -55.10 -2.85
C ASP A 454 26.63 -55.59 -3.19
N ARG A 455 26.74 -56.87 -3.60
CA ARG A 455 28.05 -57.50 -3.88
C ARG A 455 28.80 -56.84 -5.01
N ASP A 456 28.11 -56.48 -6.11
CA ASP A 456 28.71 -55.85 -7.28
C ASP A 456 29.20 -54.44 -6.93
N ALA A 457 28.38 -53.68 -6.18
CA ALA A 457 28.75 -52.36 -5.70
C ALA A 457 29.92 -52.41 -4.70
N LEU A 458 29.95 -53.39 -3.80
CA LEU A 458 31.08 -53.63 -2.89
C LEU A 458 32.36 -53.96 -3.67
N HIS A 459 32.26 -54.83 -4.70
CA HIS A 459 33.39 -55.13 -5.57
C HIS A 459 33.95 -53.87 -6.24
N HIS A 460 33.08 -53.01 -6.80
CA HIS A 460 33.48 -51.75 -7.39
C HIS A 460 34.10 -50.79 -6.40
N ILE A 461 33.61 -50.71 -5.14
CA ILE A 461 34.20 -49.88 -4.08
C ILE A 461 35.62 -50.36 -3.77
N VAL A 462 35.80 -51.67 -3.48
CA VAL A 462 37.08 -52.26 -3.12
C VAL A 462 38.08 -52.09 -4.28
N GLN A 463 37.67 -52.43 -5.49
CA GLN A 463 38.52 -52.32 -6.69
C GLN A 463 39.00 -50.88 -6.93
N ASN A 464 38.11 -49.88 -6.86
CA ASN A 464 38.51 -48.49 -7.05
C ASN A 464 39.48 -47.98 -5.97
N LEU A 465 39.30 -48.39 -4.71
CA LEU A 465 40.21 -48.05 -3.63
C LEU A 465 41.57 -48.74 -3.76
N VAL A 466 41.57 -50.02 -4.17
CA VAL A 466 42.80 -50.79 -4.38
C VAL A 466 43.57 -50.27 -5.64
N ASP A 467 42.87 -49.99 -6.75
CA ASP A 467 43.48 -49.42 -7.94
C ASP A 467 44.12 -48.06 -7.62
N ASN A 468 43.48 -47.23 -6.75
CA ASN A 468 44.05 -45.97 -6.29
C ASN A 468 45.30 -46.23 -5.42
N ALA A 469 45.26 -47.16 -4.47
CA ALA A 469 46.37 -47.55 -3.61
C ALA A 469 47.57 -48.03 -4.44
N GLU A 470 47.37 -48.92 -5.41
CA GLU A 470 48.42 -49.41 -6.35
C GLU A 470 49.03 -48.23 -7.12
N ARG A 471 48.19 -47.39 -7.71
CA ARG A 471 48.58 -46.29 -8.59
C ARG A 471 49.46 -45.27 -7.84
N TYR A 472 49.07 -44.85 -6.63
CA TYR A 472 49.75 -43.80 -5.89
C TYR A 472 50.94 -44.33 -5.05
N SER A 473 51.07 -45.65 -4.89
CA SER A 473 52.24 -46.29 -4.27
C SER A 473 53.35 -46.69 -5.25
N ARG A 474 53.19 -46.47 -6.57
CA ARG A 474 54.20 -46.89 -7.59
C ARG A 474 55.56 -46.27 -7.38
N ALA A 475 55.64 -45.07 -6.85
CA ALA A 475 56.91 -44.36 -6.56
C ALA A 475 57.49 -44.65 -5.17
N SER A 476 56.83 -45.48 -4.36
CA SER A 476 57.22 -45.78 -3.00
C SER A 476 58.17 -47.00 -2.98
N GLN A 477 59.13 -46.97 -2.02
CA GLN A 477 60.03 -48.11 -1.84
C GLN A 477 59.29 -49.37 -1.30
N GLU A 478 58.27 -49.14 -0.47
CA GLU A 478 57.41 -50.19 0.07
C GLU A 478 56.03 -50.14 -0.60
N ARG A 479 55.79 -51.11 -1.51
CA ARG A 479 54.54 -51.21 -2.26
C ARG A 479 53.58 -52.19 -1.59
N THR A 480 53.21 -51.94 -0.32
CA THR A 480 52.30 -52.79 0.45
C THR A 480 50.92 -52.10 0.52
N ILE A 481 49.89 -52.83 0.16
CA ILE A 481 48.47 -52.41 0.27
C ILE A 481 47.86 -53.28 1.39
N GLU A 482 47.38 -52.65 2.44
CA GLU A 482 46.76 -53.30 3.58
C GLU A 482 45.23 -53.13 3.49
N ILE A 483 44.49 -54.21 3.53
CA ILE A 483 43.01 -54.23 3.54
C ILE A 483 42.59 -54.90 4.84
N ALA A 484 41.79 -54.16 5.60
CA ALA A 484 41.25 -54.69 6.85
C ALA A 484 39.71 -54.56 6.90
N VAL A 485 39.08 -55.57 7.46
CA VAL A 485 37.64 -55.49 7.78
C VAL A 485 37.53 -55.55 9.30
N THR A 486 37.04 -54.44 9.88
CA THR A 486 36.99 -54.26 11.33
C THR A 486 35.60 -53.88 11.80
N LYS A 487 35.32 -54.12 13.06
CA LYS A 487 34.11 -53.63 13.72
C LYS A 487 34.24 -52.13 13.98
N MET A 488 33.21 -51.38 13.69
CA MET A 488 33.15 -49.97 13.98
C MET A 488 31.84 -49.63 14.68
N ASN A 489 31.80 -48.49 15.43
CA ASN A 489 30.59 -48.05 16.12
C ASN A 489 29.45 -47.88 15.09
N GLY A 490 28.41 -48.72 15.21
CA GLY A 490 27.24 -48.70 14.33
C GLY A 490 27.32 -49.58 13.07
N GLY A 491 28.40 -50.41 12.89
CA GLY A 491 28.52 -51.29 11.72
C GLY A 491 29.87 -51.96 11.53
N ALA A 492 30.22 -52.25 10.30
CA ALA A 492 31.52 -52.79 9.90
C ALA A 492 32.22 -51.86 8.90
N ALA A 493 33.52 -51.77 8.99
CA ALA A 493 34.34 -50.93 8.13
C ALA A 493 35.26 -51.77 7.21
N VAL A 494 35.33 -51.40 5.95
CA VAL A 494 36.40 -51.85 5.01
C VAL A 494 37.43 -50.73 4.95
N ILE A 495 38.66 -51.04 5.36
CA ILE A 495 39.77 -50.11 5.44
C ILE A 495 40.80 -50.50 4.39
N VAL A 496 41.16 -49.58 3.48
CA VAL A 496 42.22 -49.75 2.50
C VAL A 496 43.31 -48.75 2.77
N SER A 497 44.53 -49.21 3.02
CA SER A 497 45.68 -48.39 3.37
C SER A 497 46.84 -48.61 2.39
N ASP A 498 47.44 -47.55 1.91
CA ASP A 498 48.62 -47.56 1.04
C ASP A 498 49.84 -46.91 1.72
N ARG A 499 51.00 -47.07 1.08
CA ARG A 499 52.30 -46.43 1.45
C ARG A 499 52.72 -45.42 0.41
N GLY A 500 51.76 -44.78 -0.30
CA GLY A 500 52.01 -43.84 -1.36
C GLY A 500 52.43 -42.46 -0.89
N VAL A 501 52.32 -41.51 -1.78
CA VAL A 501 52.72 -40.12 -1.55
C VAL A 501 51.80 -39.33 -0.61
N GLY A 502 50.67 -39.93 -0.21
CA GLY A 502 49.61 -39.24 0.57
C GLY A 502 48.81 -38.22 -0.21
N ILE A 503 47.87 -37.55 0.48
CA ILE A 503 46.98 -36.55 -0.11
C ILE A 503 47.36 -35.17 0.44
N ASP A 504 47.68 -34.24 -0.46
CA ASP A 504 47.94 -32.85 -0.12
C ASP A 504 46.65 -32.12 0.32
N ALA A 505 46.76 -31.21 1.28
CA ALA A 505 45.63 -30.47 1.83
C ALA A 505 44.85 -29.67 0.74
N LYS A 506 45.50 -29.23 -0.33
CA LYS A 506 44.84 -28.57 -1.47
C LYS A 506 44.01 -29.56 -2.28
N VAL A 507 44.53 -30.78 -2.49
CA VAL A 507 43.86 -31.87 -3.22
C VAL A 507 42.70 -32.42 -2.41
N ALA A 508 42.82 -32.48 -1.09
CA ALA A 508 41.83 -32.98 -0.19
C ALA A 508 40.45 -32.32 -0.33
N ARG A 509 40.42 -31.01 -0.62
CA ARG A 509 39.17 -30.24 -0.79
C ARG A 509 38.37 -30.65 -2.06
N HIS A 510 39.05 -31.20 -3.05
CA HIS A 510 38.52 -31.54 -4.35
C HIS A 510 38.51 -33.05 -4.64
N LEU A 511 38.83 -33.86 -3.64
CA LEU A 511 39.03 -35.32 -3.75
C LEU A 511 37.83 -36.05 -4.32
N PHE A 512 36.64 -35.55 -4.05
CA PHE A 512 35.35 -36.11 -4.47
C PHE A 512 34.63 -35.25 -5.52
N VAL A 513 35.35 -34.33 -6.16
CA VAL A 513 34.81 -33.54 -7.27
C VAL A 513 35.06 -34.28 -8.59
N PRO A 514 34.04 -34.50 -9.43
CA PRO A 514 34.21 -35.19 -10.70
C PRO A 514 35.26 -34.52 -11.60
N PHE A 515 36.11 -35.33 -12.28
CA PHE A 515 37.16 -34.90 -13.21
C PHE A 515 38.29 -34.08 -12.61
N GLU A 516 38.34 -33.86 -11.33
CA GLU A 516 39.47 -33.22 -10.65
C GLU A 516 40.57 -34.24 -10.34
N ARG A 517 41.78 -33.85 -10.63
CA ARG A 517 43.01 -34.63 -10.38
C ARG A 517 43.97 -33.83 -9.50
N GLY A 518 44.78 -34.50 -8.74
CA GLY A 518 45.87 -33.84 -8.01
C GLY A 518 46.81 -33.08 -8.95
N ALA A 519 47.20 -31.85 -8.56
CA ALA A 519 47.92 -30.88 -9.37
C ALA A 519 49.39 -31.26 -9.75
N ARG A 520 49.84 -32.48 -9.50
CA ARG A 520 51.18 -32.90 -9.88
C ARG A 520 51.23 -33.36 -11.33
N GLN A 521 52.12 -32.81 -12.15
CA GLN A 521 52.38 -33.18 -13.56
C GLN A 521 52.67 -34.68 -13.77
N SER A 522 53.03 -35.40 -12.69
CA SER A 522 53.29 -36.83 -12.69
C SER A 522 52.12 -37.66 -12.16
N ALA A 523 50.92 -37.11 -12.00
CA ALA A 523 49.77 -37.86 -11.55
C ALA A 523 49.38 -38.95 -12.61
N PRO A 524 49.23 -40.19 -12.18
CA PRO A 524 48.91 -41.29 -13.10
C PRO A 524 47.58 -41.06 -13.82
N ALA A 525 47.44 -41.53 -15.05
CA ALA A 525 46.26 -41.37 -15.90
C ALA A 525 44.99 -41.94 -15.27
N GLY A 526 43.86 -41.23 -15.36
CA GLY A 526 42.55 -41.68 -14.85
C GLY A 526 41.50 -40.57 -14.90
N LEU A 527 40.23 -40.91 -15.09
CA LEU A 527 39.10 -39.99 -15.25
C LEU A 527 38.81 -39.11 -14.05
N GLY A 528 39.35 -39.40 -12.85
CA GLY A 528 38.95 -38.71 -11.63
C GLY A 528 37.53 -39.00 -11.17
N LEU A 529 36.95 -40.15 -11.61
CA LEU A 529 35.60 -40.56 -11.30
C LEU A 529 35.55 -41.65 -10.20
N GLY A 530 36.64 -42.41 -9.97
CA GLY A 530 36.63 -43.56 -9.08
C GLY A 530 36.19 -43.24 -7.67
N LEU A 531 36.78 -42.23 -7.02
CA LEU A 531 36.42 -41.82 -5.67
C LEU A 531 35.03 -41.16 -5.61
N VAL A 532 34.56 -40.54 -6.67
CA VAL A 532 33.20 -39.96 -6.77
C VAL A 532 32.18 -41.10 -6.77
N LEU A 533 32.44 -42.18 -7.53
CA LEU A 533 31.61 -43.38 -7.57
C LEU A 533 31.64 -44.13 -6.24
N VAL A 534 32.82 -44.30 -5.62
CA VAL A 534 32.94 -44.90 -4.27
C VAL A 534 32.07 -44.13 -3.28
N LYS A 535 32.16 -42.80 -3.24
CA LYS A 535 31.34 -41.98 -2.33
C LYS A 535 29.83 -42.13 -2.61
N ALA A 536 29.43 -42.20 -3.87
CA ALA A 536 28.04 -42.38 -4.25
C ALA A 536 27.50 -43.78 -3.86
N LEU A 537 28.27 -44.84 -4.13
CA LEU A 537 27.90 -46.21 -3.79
C LEU A 537 27.84 -46.41 -2.27
N VAL A 538 28.81 -45.88 -1.52
CA VAL A 538 28.81 -45.92 -0.04
C VAL A 538 27.60 -45.19 0.51
N LYS A 539 27.29 -43.99 -0.01
CA LYS A 539 26.10 -43.25 0.39
C LYS A 539 24.79 -43.97 0.06
N ALA A 540 24.74 -44.65 -1.08
CA ALA A 540 23.57 -45.45 -1.46
C ALA A 540 23.33 -46.62 -0.48
N HIS A 541 24.40 -47.18 0.15
CA HIS A 541 24.31 -48.17 1.24
C HIS A 541 23.99 -47.56 2.61
N GLY A 542 23.77 -46.24 2.73
CA GLY A 542 23.61 -45.55 4.02
C GLY A 542 24.91 -45.46 4.83
N GLY A 543 26.04 -45.78 4.20
CA GLY A 543 27.36 -45.79 4.83
C GLY A 543 28.10 -44.43 4.77
N GLU A 544 29.28 -44.42 5.35
CA GLU A 544 30.17 -43.25 5.38
C GLU A 544 31.54 -43.57 4.80
N LEU A 545 32.07 -42.70 3.95
CA LEU A 545 33.41 -42.72 3.39
C LEU A 545 34.26 -41.64 4.03
N SER A 546 35.34 -42.07 4.68
CA SER A 546 36.35 -41.17 5.27
C SER A 546 37.75 -41.51 4.76
N TRP A 547 38.70 -40.61 4.96
CA TRP A 547 40.09 -40.84 4.67
C TRP A 547 40.99 -40.15 5.71
N SER A 548 42.20 -40.66 5.90
CA SER A 548 43.19 -40.07 6.75
C SER A 548 44.60 -40.27 6.17
N SER A 549 45.51 -39.35 6.50
CA SER A 549 46.93 -39.50 6.18
C SER A 549 47.56 -40.54 7.10
N ARG A 550 48.46 -41.38 6.59
CA ARG A 550 49.18 -42.41 7.33
C ARG A 550 50.55 -41.86 7.84
N LEU A 551 50.91 -42.20 9.08
CA LEU A 551 52.21 -41.89 9.64
C LEU A 551 53.32 -42.60 8.81
N GLY A 552 54.33 -41.86 8.35
CA GLY A 552 55.36 -42.39 7.47
C GLY A 552 55.07 -42.36 5.97
N GLY A 553 53.95 -41.73 5.55
CA GLY A 553 53.51 -41.60 4.16
C GLY A 553 52.39 -42.60 3.81
N GLY A 554 51.53 -42.19 2.88
CA GLY A 554 50.42 -42.96 2.40
C GLY A 554 49.06 -42.45 2.84
N THR A 555 48.02 -43.11 2.39
CA THR A 555 46.62 -42.78 2.67
C THR A 555 45.86 -44.00 3.18
N THR A 556 44.91 -43.78 4.08
CA THR A 556 43.95 -44.77 4.54
C THR A 556 42.55 -44.29 4.17
N PHE A 557 41.83 -45.09 3.38
CA PHE A 557 40.41 -44.90 3.13
C PHE A 557 39.61 -45.88 4.01
N SER A 558 38.52 -45.36 4.61
CA SER A 558 37.62 -46.16 5.43
C SER A 558 36.18 -46.06 4.93
N VAL A 559 35.59 -47.16 4.60
CA VAL A 559 34.19 -47.29 4.18
C VAL A 559 33.42 -47.99 5.29
N VAL A 560 32.56 -47.29 5.98
CA VAL A 560 31.72 -47.80 7.06
C VAL A 560 30.35 -48.14 6.50
N LEU A 561 29.91 -49.38 6.67
CA LEU A 561 28.55 -49.84 6.34
C LEU A 561 27.75 -50.01 7.63
N PRO A 562 26.50 -49.53 7.68
CA PRO A 562 25.69 -49.63 8.90
C PRO A 562 25.32 -51.09 9.20
N ALA A 563 25.22 -51.45 10.50
CA ALA A 563 24.65 -52.70 10.93
C ALA A 563 23.15 -52.77 10.60
N VAL A 564 22.65 -53.98 10.33
CA VAL A 564 21.24 -54.26 9.99
C VAL A 564 20.47 -54.72 11.20
#